data_7386befc81a0b214c8d7ae719d596480
#
_entry.id   7386befc81a0b214c8d7ae719d596480
#
_cell.length_a   1.000
_cell.length_b   1.000
_cell.length_c   1.000
_cell.angle_alpha   90.00
_cell.angle_beta   90.00
_cell.angle_gamma   90.00
#
_symmetry.space_group_name_H-M   'P 1'
#
loop_
_entity.id
_entity.type
_entity.pdbx_description
1 polymer ?
#
loop_
_entity_poly.entity_id
_entity_poly.type
_entity_poly.pdbx_seq_one_letter_code
_entity_poly.pdbx_strand_id
1 'polypeptide(L)'
;MGTILVLYHSQEYGNTAAMAQAIGEGARAAGADTTLVNTNEQRLDLDQYRRFDAVAFGTPDYWGYLAGGLKVFLDDWYIAGKSGRQGLVNKPYGLFYSHGGGGDVRGPLEELFARMGRQVGETIGSYGRPNRAALEACRELGRKLADAISK
;
A
#
# COMPACT_ATOMS: atom_id res chain seq x y z
N MET A 1 18.50 1.59 9.44
CA MET A 1 17.17 2.22 9.30
C MET A 1 16.46 1.63 8.11
N GLY A 2 15.22 1.26 8.26
CA GLY A 2 14.47 0.63 7.19
C GLY A 2 13.79 1.63 6.26
N THR A 3 13.43 1.16 5.06
CA THR A 3 12.75 1.94 4.05
C THR A 3 11.36 1.38 3.78
N ILE A 4 10.36 2.24 3.70
CA ILE A 4 8.98 1.85 3.48
C ILE A 4 8.43 2.59 2.26
N LEU A 5 7.74 1.84 1.40
CA LEU A 5 7.01 2.39 0.27
C LEU A 5 5.52 2.40 0.59
N VAL A 6 4.85 3.51 0.33
CA VAL A 6 3.39 3.54 0.31
C VAL A 6 2.99 3.72 -1.14
N LEU A 7 2.52 2.64 -1.75
CA LEU A 7 2.12 2.61 -3.16
C LEU A 7 0.60 2.60 -3.24
N TYR A 8 0.03 3.61 -3.85
CA TYR A 8 -1.42 3.78 -3.84
C TYR A 8 -1.91 4.46 -5.10
N HIS A 9 -3.19 4.31 -5.37
CA HIS A 9 -3.84 5.04 -6.46
C HIS A 9 -4.82 6.04 -5.87
N SER A 10 -4.75 7.29 -6.32
CA SER A 10 -5.71 8.33 -5.91
C SER A 10 -5.84 9.35 -7.03
N GLN A 11 -7.07 9.59 -7.52
CA GLN A 11 -7.27 10.50 -8.65
C GLN A 11 -8.53 11.37 -8.56
N GLU A 12 -9.47 11.05 -7.69
CA GLU A 12 -10.73 11.78 -7.69
C GLU A 12 -10.87 12.71 -6.50
N TYR A 13 -11.09 12.18 -5.30
CA TYR A 13 -11.36 13.00 -4.12
C TYR A 13 -10.18 13.11 -3.16
N GLY A 14 -9.13 12.34 -3.39
CA GLY A 14 -7.98 12.35 -2.49
C GLY A 14 -8.16 11.51 -1.23
N ASN A 15 -9.19 10.67 -1.15
CA ASN A 15 -9.45 9.88 0.05
C ASN A 15 -8.35 8.84 0.29
N THR A 16 -7.96 8.11 -0.76
CA THR A 16 -6.87 7.13 -0.63
C THR A 16 -5.55 7.85 -0.35
N ALA A 17 -5.33 9.02 -0.96
CA ALA A 17 -4.12 9.80 -0.72
C ALA A 17 -4.01 10.25 0.74
N ALA A 18 -5.14 10.65 1.36
CA ALA A 18 -5.13 11.05 2.76
C ALA A 18 -4.75 9.88 3.68
N MET A 19 -5.24 8.69 3.37
CA MET A 19 -4.86 7.48 4.12
C MET A 19 -3.37 7.18 3.93
N ALA A 20 -2.87 7.29 2.70
CA ALA A 20 -1.45 7.05 2.41
C ALA A 20 -0.55 8.01 3.18
N GLN A 21 -0.92 9.28 3.26
CA GLN A 21 -0.15 10.26 4.02
C GLN A 21 -0.11 9.92 5.50
N ALA A 22 -1.22 9.49 6.07
CA ALA A 22 -1.26 9.11 7.48
C ALA A 22 -0.37 7.89 7.76
N ILE A 23 -0.36 6.91 6.85
CA ILE A 23 0.55 5.76 6.98
C ILE A 23 2.00 6.24 6.96
N GLY A 24 2.33 7.14 6.02
CA GLY A 24 3.67 7.71 5.94
C GLY A 24 4.07 8.45 7.20
N GLU A 25 3.15 9.20 7.80
CA GLU A 25 3.40 9.91 9.06
C GLU A 25 3.75 8.94 10.18
N GLY A 26 2.97 7.87 10.33
CA GLY A 26 3.22 6.87 11.37
C GLY A 26 4.54 6.16 11.18
N ALA A 27 4.88 5.81 9.94
CA ALA A 27 6.13 5.15 9.63
C ALA A 27 7.34 6.06 9.91
N ARG A 28 7.26 7.31 9.51
CA ARG A 28 8.35 8.29 9.75
C ARG A 28 8.52 8.58 11.24
N ALA A 29 7.42 8.70 11.96
CA ALA A 29 7.47 8.92 13.41
C ALA A 29 8.16 7.76 14.12
N ALA A 30 8.08 6.56 13.56
CA ALA A 30 8.75 5.36 14.09
C ALA A 30 10.19 5.19 13.56
N GLY A 31 10.68 6.15 12.79
CA GLY A 31 12.09 6.17 12.34
C GLY A 31 12.36 5.59 10.96
N ALA A 32 11.33 5.19 10.22
CA ALA A 32 11.53 4.63 8.88
C ALA A 32 11.62 5.74 7.83
N ASP A 33 12.48 5.52 6.84
CA ASP A 33 12.55 6.39 5.66
C ASP A 33 11.42 5.96 4.71
N THR A 34 10.49 6.88 4.42
CA THR A 34 9.23 6.53 3.76
C THR A 34 9.02 7.33 2.48
N THR A 35 8.66 6.63 1.42
CA THR A 35 8.36 7.21 0.11
C THR A 35 6.91 6.90 -0.25
N LEU A 36 6.18 7.91 -0.72
CA LEU A 36 4.81 7.76 -1.20
C LEU A 36 4.80 7.85 -2.73
N VAL A 37 4.17 6.90 -3.39
CA VAL A 37 4.02 6.90 -4.84
C VAL A 37 2.56 6.72 -5.21
N ASN A 38 2.00 7.68 -5.96
CA ASN A 38 0.64 7.62 -6.47
C ASN A 38 0.68 7.08 -7.89
N THR A 39 0.08 5.91 -8.12
CA THR A 39 0.08 5.27 -9.43
C THR A 39 -0.71 6.04 -10.49
N ASN A 40 -1.50 7.03 -10.07
CA ASN A 40 -2.16 7.95 -11.02
C ASN A 40 -1.16 8.96 -11.60
N GLU A 41 -0.03 9.17 -10.95
CA GLU A 41 0.97 10.16 -11.35
C GLU A 41 2.20 9.54 -11.97
N GLN A 42 2.54 8.32 -11.58
CA GLN A 42 3.72 7.65 -12.13
C GLN A 42 3.57 6.13 -12.07
N ARG A 43 4.22 5.47 -13.00
CA ARG A 43 4.34 4.02 -13.03
C ARG A 43 5.62 3.64 -12.28
N LEU A 44 5.49 2.82 -11.25
CA LEU A 44 6.63 2.48 -10.41
C LEU A 44 7.59 1.52 -11.13
N ASP A 45 8.87 1.85 -11.10
CA ASP A 45 9.91 0.98 -11.59
C ASP A 45 10.15 -0.16 -10.59
N LEU A 46 10.09 -1.41 -11.05
CA LEU A 46 10.26 -2.57 -10.18
C LEU A 46 11.68 -2.67 -9.60
N ASP A 47 12.68 -2.11 -10.26
CA ASP A 47 14.02 -2.05 -9.68
C ASP A 47 14.05 -1.11 -8.47
N GLN A 48 13.23 -0.08 -8.47
CA GLN A 48 13.06 0.78 -7.31
C GLN A 48 12.30 0.04 -6.21
N TYR A 49 11.24 -0.68 -6.57
CA TYR A 49 10.45 -1.47 -5.62
C TYR A 49 11.31 -2.46 -4.84
N ARG A 50 12.25 -3.09 -5.49
CA ARG A 50 13.12 -4.11 -4.86
C ARG A 50 13.90 -3.59 -3.67
N ARG A 51 14.15 -2.29 -3.62
CA ARG A 51 14.98 -1.66 -2.58
C ARG A 51 14.25 -1.36 -1.28
N PHE A 52 12.92 -1.42 -1.30
CA PHE A 52 12.14 -1.13 -0.09
C PHE A 52 12.05 -2.38 0.79
N ASP A 53 12.06 -2.16 2.09
CA ASP A 53 12.02 -3.25 3.07
C ASP A 53 10.59 -3.66 3.42
N ALA A 54 9.64 -2.73 3.33
CA ALA A 54 8.22 -2.99 3.58
C ALA A 54 7.39 -2.08 2.69
N VAL A 55 6.11 -2.43 2.51
CA VAL A 55 5.25 -1.68 1.60
C VAL A 55 3.81 -1.68 2.10
N ALA A 56 3.11 -0.56 1.90
CA ALA A 56 1.66 -0.49 2.06
C ALA A 56 1.05 -0.25 0.69
N PHE A 57 0.04 -1.05 0.33
CA PHE A 57 -0.66 -0.93 -0.94
C PHE A 57 -2.06 -0.39 -0.71
N GLY A 58 -2.45 0.62 -1.48
CA GLY A 58 -3.75 1.26 -1.32
C GLY A 58 -4.47 1.54 -2.63
N THR A 59 -5.80 1.45 -2.61
CA THR A 59 -6.63 1.64 -3.80
C THR A 59 -7.98 2.21 -3.42
N PRO A 60 -8.59 3.06 -4.28
CA PRO A 60 -10.03 3.25 -4.19
C PRO A 60 -10.75 2.00 -4.70
N ASP A 61 -12.02 1.90 -4.37
CA ASP A 61 -12.88 0.83 -4.87
C ASP A 61 -13.51 1.30 -6.19
N TYR A 62 -13.02 0.78 -7.31
CA TYR A 62 -13.57 1.05 -8.62
C TYR A 62 -14.25 -0.20 -9.14
N TRP A 63 -15.58 -0.22 -9.09
CA TRP A 63 -16.40 -1.36 -9.54
C TRP A 63 -16.09 -2.64 -8.74
N GLY A 64 -15.82 -2.50 -7.44
CA GLY A 64 -15.50 -3.65 -6.60
C GLY A 64 -14.11 -4.22 -6.83
N TYR A 65 -13.23 -3.46 -7.50
CA TYR A 65 -11.91 -3.95 -7.89
C TYR A 65 -10.86 -2.86 -7.74
N LEU A 66 -9.61 -3.21 -8.00
CA LEU A 66 -8.48 -2.27 -7.91
C LEU A 66 -8.56 -1.21 -8.98
N ALA A 67 -8.08 0.00 -8.66
CA ALA A 67 -7.83 1.00 -9.68
C ALA A 67 -6.76 0.52 -10.65
N GLY A 68 -6.87 0.95 -11.91
CA GLY A 68 -6.01 0.47 -12.99
C GLY A 68 -4.52 0.62 -12.73
N GLY A 69 -4.11 1.75 -12.15
CA GLY A 69 -2.68 2.00 -11.89
C GLY A 69 -2.07 0.99 -10.93
N LEU A 70 -2.82 0.59 -9.90
CA LEU A 70 -2.32 -0.42 -8.98
C LEU A 70 -2.29 -1.80 -9.63
N LYS A 71 -3.27 -2.10 -10.49
CA LYS A 71 -3.26 -3.37 -11.22
C LYS A 71 -2.09 -3.44 -12.20
N VAL A 72 -1.73 -2.31 -12.83
CA VAL A 72 -0.54 -2.23 -13.69
C VAL A 72 0.71 -2.60 -12.91
N PHE A 73 0.83 -2.12 -11.66
CA PHE A 73 1.95 -2.52 -10.81
C PHE A 73 2.00 -4.04 -10.63
N LEU A 74 0.85 -4.67 -10.39
CA LEU A 74 0.81 -6.13 -10.24
C LEU A 74 1.24 -6.86 -11.51
N ASP A 75 0.83 -6.35 -12.67
CA ASP A 75 1.24 -6.93 -13.94
C ASP A 75 2.76 -6.81 -14.13
N ASP A 76 3.32 -5.64 -13.84
CA ASP A 76 4.77 -5.41 -13.91
C ASP A 76 5.52 -6.31 -12.93
N TRP A 77 4.99 -6.45 -11.73
CA TRP A 77 5.56 -7.32 -10.70
C TRP A 77 5.60 -8.78 -11.17
N TYR A 78 4.50 -9.23 -11.78
CA TYR A 78 4.41 -10.59 -12.32
C TYR A 78 5.48 -10.82 -13.39
N ILE A 79 5.61 -9.88 -14.33
CA ILE A 79 6.61 -9.99 -15.39
C ILE A 79 8.03 -9.96 -14.82
N ALA A 80 8.30 -9.06 -13.87
CA ALA A 80 9.61 -8.97 -13.22
C ALA A 80 9.95 -10.26 -12.47
N GLY A 81 8.96 -10.89 -11.86
CA GLY A 81 9.15 -12.14 -11.14
C GLY A 81 9.66 -13.28 -12.00
N LYS A 82 9.32 -13.26 -13.28
CA LYS A 82 9.79 -14.28 -14.22
C LYS A 82 11.27 -14.15 -14.56
N SER A 83 11.86 -13.01 -14.30
CA SER A 83 13.27 -12.76 -14.61
C SER A 83 14.22 -13.26 -13.52
N GLY A 84 13.70 -13.78 -12.42
CA GLY A 84 14.52 -14.24 -11.31
C GLY A 84 15.10 -13.13 -10.45
N ARG A 85 14.60 -11.90 -10.56
CA ARG A 85 15.10 -10.77 -9.76
C ARG A 85 14.84 -10.99 -8.27
N GLN A 86 15.80 -10.56 -7.46
CA GLN A 86 15.68 -10.61 -6.01
C GLN A 86 14.89 -9.40 -5.49
N GLY A 87 14.30 -9.53 -4.29
CA GLY A 87 13.66 -8.40 -3.61
C GLY A 87 12.24 -8.10 -4.06
N LEU A 88 11.58 -9.06 -4.71
CA LEU A 88 10.20 -8.87 -5.17
C LEU A 88 9.16 -9.49 -4.23
N VAL A 89 9.56 -10.45 -3.39
CA VAL A 89 8.66 -11.16 -2.49
C VAL A 89 9.19 -11.14 -1.06
N ASN A 90 8.35 -11.59 -0.14
CA ASN A 90 8.68 -11.77 1.28
C ASN A 90 8.93 -10.45 2.02
N LYS A 91 8.30 -9.37 1.56
CA LYS A 91 8.28 -8.11 2.30
C LYS A 91 7.08 -8.08 3.24
N PRO A 92 7.25 -7.55 4.46
CA PRO A 92 6.08 -7.20 5.24
C PRO A 92 5.25 -6.16 4.49
N TYR A 93 3.94 -6.34 4.47
CA TYR A 93 3.09 -5.38 3.75
C TYR A 93 1.80 -5.11 4.50
N GLY A 94 1.19 -3.97 4.21
CA GLY A 94 -0.13 -3.61 4.71
C GLY A 94 -1.06 -3.23 3.57
N LEU A 95 -2.36 -3.23 3.83
CA LEU A 95 -3.37 -2.94 2.81
C LEU A 95 -4.35 -1.89 3.31
N PHE A 96 -4.77 -1.01 2.41
CA PHE A 96 -5.80 -0.02 2.73
C PHE A 96 -6.59 0.34 1.48
N TYR A 97 -7.82 0.79 1.69
CA TYR A 97 -8.69 1.19 0.58
C TYR A 97 -9.71 2.23 1.02
N SER A 98 -10.22 2.99 0.07
CA SER A 98 -11.35 3.88 0.28
C SER A 98 -12.48 3.49 -0.66
N HIS A 99 -13.73 3.77 -0.29
CA HIS A 99 -14.88 3.40 -1.11
C HIS A 99 -16.03 4.38 -0.88
N GLY A 100 -16.97 4.40 -1.86
CA GLY A 100 -18.18 5.19 -1.77
C GLY A 100 -19.41 4.38 -1.38
N GLY A 101 -19.26 3.08 -1.14
CA GLY A 101 -20.33 2.17 -0.76
C GLY A 101 -19.90 0.73 -0.98
N GLY A 102 -20.25 -0.16 -0.08
CA GLY A 102 -19.99 -1.58 -0.19
C GLY A 102 -18.57 -2.02 0.21
N GLY A 103 -17.55 -1.40 -0.35
CA GLY A 103 -16.17 -1.79 -0.03
C GLY A 103 -15.75 -3.16 -0.56
N ASP A 104 -16.32 -3.57 -1.69
CA ASP A 104 -16.11 -4.90 -2.25
C ASP A 104 -14.67 -5.14 -2.72
N VAL A 105 -13.89 -4.08 -2.92
CA VAL A 105 -12.48 -4.20 -3.33
C VAL A 105 -11.64 -4.91 -2.28
N ARG A 106 -12.07 -4.96 -1.03
CA ARG A 106 -11.29 -5.58 0.03
C ARG A 106 -10.91 -7.03 -0.30
N GLY A 107 -11.87 -7.82 -0.79
CA GLY A 107 -11.60 -9.23 -1.14
C GLY A 107 -10.53 -9.37 -2.22
N PRO A 108 -10.72 -8.78 -3.40
CA PRO A 108 -9.69 -8.81 -4.44
C PRO A 108 -8.34 -8.24 -3.99
N LEU A 109 -8.35 -7.17 -3.19
CA LEU A 109 -7.13 -6.55 -2.69
C LEU A 109 -6.35 -7.56 -1.84
N GLU A 110 -7.00 -8.18 -0.87
CA GLU A 110 -6.35 -9.15 0.01
C GLU A 110 -5.87 -10.38 -0.77
N GLU A 111 -6.69 -10.87 -1.69
CA GLU A 111 -6.37 -12.06 -2.45
C GLU A 111 -5.20 -11.85 -3.39
N LEU A 112 -5.20 -10.73 -4.13
CA LEU A 112 -4.15 -10.45 -5.11
C LEU A 112 -2.80 -10.20 -4.46
N PHE A 113 -2.79 -9.54 -3.29
CA PHE A 113 -1.54 -9.18 -2.63
C PHE A 113 -1.03 -10.22 -1.64
N ALA A 114 -1.77 -11.32 -1.42
CA ALA A 114 -1.35 -12.36 -0.48
C ALA A 114 0.02 -12.97 -0.81
N ARG A 115 0.40 -12.95 -2.07
CA ARG A 115 1.70 -13.52 -2.51
C ARG A 115 2.89 -12.59 -2.30
N MET A 116 2.65 -11.37 -1.84
CA MET A 116 3.72 -10.39 -1.63
C MET A 116 4.62 -10.70 -0.45
N GLY A 117 4.06 -11.35 0.57
CA GLY A 117 4.79 -11.67 1.79
C GLY A 117 3.84 -11.86 2.95
N ARG A 118 4.18 -11.30 4.11
CA ARG A 118 3.37 -11.40 5.32
C ARG A 118 2.61 -10.09 5.53
N GLN A 119 1.29 -10.18 5.62
CA GLN A 119 0.49 -8.99 5.91
C GLN A 119 0.67 -8.56 7.36
N VAL A 120 0.96 -7.29 7.56
CA VAL A 120 1.12 -6.68 8.87
C VAL A 120 -0.15 -5.89 9.17
N GLY A 121 -0.79 -6.19 10.30
CA GLY A 121 -2.04 -5.55 10.67
C GLY A 121 -3.20 -5.98 9.79
N GLU A 122 -4.37 -5.43 10.07
CA GLU A 122 -5.57 -5.71 9.29
C GLU A 122 -5.71 -4.70 8.16
N THR A 123 -6.43 -5.09 7.12
CA THR A 123 -6.77 -4.19 6.01
C THR A 123 -7.63 -3.06 6.54
N ILE A 124 -7.27 -1.82 6.21
CA ILE A 124 -7.99 -0.62 6.67
C ILE A 124 -8.87 -0.11 5.54
N GLY A 125 -10.17 0.04 5.82
CA GLY A 125 -11.12 0.61 4.87
C GLY A 125 -11.67 1.93 5.36
N SER A 126 -12.02 2.83 4.43
CA SER A 126 -12.67 4.08 4.73
C SER A 126 -13.85 4.31 3.81
N TYR A 127 -15.03 4.55 4.37
CA TYR A 127 -16.19 4.96 3.60
C TYR A 127 -16.08 6.48 3.36
N GLY A 128 -15.76 6.83 2.12
CA GLY A 128 -15.54 8.22 1.75
C GLY A 128 -14.29 8.80 2.41
N ARG A 129 -14.39 10.06 2.79
CA ARG A 129 -13.25 10.75 3.41
C ARG A 129 -12.88 10.08 4.73
N PRO A 130 -11.60 9.74 4.94
CA PRO A 130 -11.21 9.07 6.17
C PRO A 130 -11.43 9.97 7.38
N ASN A 131 -12.09 9.41 8.40
CA ASN A 131 -12.33 10.10 9.65
C ASN A 131 -11.12 9.95 10.56
N ARG A 132 -11.23 10.52 11.78
CA ARG A 132 -10.11 10.47 12.75
C ARG A 132 -9.70 9.03 13.05
N ALA A 133 -10.65 8.14 13.25
CA ALA A 133 -10.37 6.75 13.60
C ALA A 133 -9.64 6.04 12.46
N ALA A 134 -10.06 6.27 11.21
CA ALA A 134 -9.40 5.69 10.03
C ALA A 134 -7.97 6.22 9.89
N LEU A 135 -7.77 7.53 10.08
CA LEU A 135 -6.43 8.11 9.98
C LEU A 135 -5.51 7.60 11.09
N GLU A 136 -6.03 7.43 12.30
CA GLU A 136 -5.25 6.83 13.40
C GLU A 136 -4.87 5.39 13.09
N ALA A 137 -5.80 4.61 12.54
CA ALA A 137 -5.50 3.23 12.13
C ALA A 137 -4.41 3.22 11.06
N CYS A 138 -4.42 4.19 10.16
CA CYS A 138 -3.39 4.32 9.12
C CYS A 138 -2.03 4.66 9.74
N ARG A 139 -1.97 5.58 10.68
CA ARG A 139 -0.71 5.91 11.38
C ARG A 139 -0.18 4.68 12.10
N GLU A 140 -1.07 3.94 12.75
CA GLU A 140 -0.68 2.71 13.45
C GLU A 140 -0.15 1.66 12.48
N LEU A 141 -0.74 1.54 11.30
CA LEU A 141 -0.21 0.62 10.27
C LEU A 141 1.21 1.01 9.86
N GLY A 142 1.45 2.30 9.68
CA GLY A 142 2.80 2.80 9.36
C GLY A 142 3.80 2.44 10.44
N ARG A 143 3.42 2.62 11.71
CA ARG A 143 4.28 2.26 12.84
C ARG A 143 4.55 0.75 12.86
N LYS A 144 3.53 -0.06 12.63
CA LYS A 144 3.68 -1.52 12.63
C LYS A 144 4.60 -1.99 11.50
N LEU A 145 4.53 -1.37 10.34
CA LEU A 145 5.43 -1.70 9.25
C LEU A 145 6.88 -1.34 9.60
N ALA A 146 7.08 -0.18 10.22
CA ALA A 146 8.41 0.23 10.67
C ALA A 146 8.95 -0.74 11.73
N ASP A 147 8.11 -1.16 12.67
CA ASP A 147 8.51 -2.13 13.70
C ASP A 147 8.89 -3.47 13.06
N ALA A 148 8.19 -3.89 12.02
CA ALA A 148 8.42 -5.18 11.37
C ALA A 148 9.80 -5.26 10.71
N ILE A 149 10.42 -4.15 10.37
CA ILE A 149 11.70 -4.09 9.68
C ILE A 149 12.82 -3.50 10.52
N SER A 150 12.57 -3.19 11.78
CA SER A 150 13.54 -2.54 12.64
C SER A 150 14.54 -3.51 13.31
N LYS A 151 14.50 -4.78 12.94
CA LYS A 151 15.36 -5.80 13.56
C LYS A 151 16.70 -5.97 12.88
#